data_d7226e581965f8fabf0664b5cbbb661c
#
_entry.id   d7226e581965f8fabf0664b5cbbb661c
#
_cell.length_a   1.000
_cell.length_b   1.000
_cell.length_c   1.000
_cell.angle_alpha   90.00
_cell.angle_beta   90.00
_cell.angle_gamma   90.00
#
_symmetry.space_group_name_H-M   'P 1'
#
loop_
_entity.id
_entity.type
_entity.pdbx_description
1 polymer ?
#
loop_
_entity_poly.entity_id
_entity_poly.type
_entity_poly.pdbx_seq_one_letter_code
_entity_poly.pdbx_strand_id
1 'polypeptide(L)' 'MNPYKKAALFTIRLIGFAFIICSFCLYSTDLFLLFTNHPLSNKFGLVLKAIPLLIGVVLLWKSDDIAEQLTKDLD' A
#
# COMPACT_ATOMS: atom_id res chain seq x y z
N MET A 1 22.90 3.24 -14.15
CA MET A 1 21.54 2.89 -13.75
C MET A 1 20.57 3.16 -14.88
N ASN A 2 19.75 2.19 -15.22
CA ASN A 2 18.78 2.31 -16.30
C ASN A 2 17.73 3.38 -15.96
N PRO A 3 17.50 4.38 -16.83
CA PRO A 3 16.49 5.41 -16.56
C PRO A 3 15.05 4.83 -16.44
N TYR A 4 14.77 3.76 -17.16
CA TYR A 4 13.46 3.10 -17.07
C TYR A 4 13.26 2.45 -15.69
N LYS A 5 14.31 1.84 -15.14
CA LYS A 5 14.26 1.24 -13.81
C LYS A 5 14.01 2.30 -12.75
N LYS A 6 14.66 3.45 -12.87
CA LYS A 6 14.48 4.56 -11.93
C LYS A 6 13.05 5.09 -11.95
N ALA A 7 12.47 5.24 -13.13
CA ALA A 7 11.09 5.68 -13.29
C ALA A 7 10.11 4.65 -12.72
N ALA A 8 10.35 3.37 -12.99
CA ALA A 8 9.51 2.28 -12.46
C ALA A 8 9.57 2.23 -10.94
N LEU A 9 10.75 2.37 -10.35
CA LEU A 9 10.92 2.42 -8.90
C LEU A 9 10.12 3.57 -8.28
N PHE A 10 10.22 4.74 -8.86
CA PHE A 10 9.49 5.91 -8.38
C PHE A 10 7.99 5.67 -8.41
N THR A 11 7.48 5.14 -9.54
CA THR A 11 6.05 4.83 -9.70
C THR A 11 5.58 3.82 -8.67
N ILE A 12 6.33 2.73 -8.49
CA ILE A 12 5.97 1.66 -7.54
C ILE A 12 5.96 2.19 -6.11
N ARG A 13 6.95 2.99 -5.74
CA ARG A 13 7.00 3.60 -4.41
C ARG A 13 5.84 4.55 -4.18
N LEU A 14 5.48 5.32 -5.20
CA LEU A 14 4.35 6.24 -5.12
C LEU A 14 3.04 5.48 -4.89
N ILE A 15 2.83 4.39 -5.63
CA ILE A 15 1.65 3.54 -5.47
C ILE A 15 1.62 2.94 -4.06
N GLY A 16 2.76 2.44 -3.57
CA GLY A 16 2.87 1.88 -2.23
C GLY A 16 2.50 2.88 -1.15
N PHE A 17 3.00 4.10 -1.24
CA PHE A 17 2.65 5.17 -0.31
C PHE A 17 1.17 5.51 -0.38
N ALA A 18 0.60 5.55 -1.58
CA ALA A 18 -0.83 5.82 -1.75
C ALA A 18 -1.68 4.76 -1.03
N PHE A 19 -1.33 3.49 -1.18
CA PHE A 19 -2.02 2.41 -0.48
C PHE A 19 -1.92 2.54 1.03
N ILE A 20 -0.74 2.89 1.55
CA ILE A 20 -0.53 3.07 2.99
C ILE A 20 -1.37 4.23 3.50
N ILE A 21 -1.38 5.35 2.80
CA ILE A 21 -2.17 6.53 3.18
C ILE A 21 -3.67 6.18 3.18
N CYS A 22 -4.15 5.46 2.18
CA CYS A 22 -5.55 5.01 2.13
C CYS A 22 -5.88 4.13 3.34
N SER A 23 -4.99 3.20 3.70
CA SER A 23 -5.17 2.36 4.88
C SER A 23 -5.28 3.19 6.15
N PHE A 24 -4.41 4.18 6.32
CA PHE A 24 -4.46 5.06 7.48
C PHE A 24 -5.78 5.80 7.57
N CYS A 25 -6.30 6.27 6.43
CA CYS A 25 -7.60 6.94 6.41
C CYS A 25 -8.72 6.01 6.85
N LEU A 26 -8.70 4.75 6.39
CA LEU A 26 -9.70 3.75 6.77
C LEU A 26 -9.63 3.42 8.26
N TYR A 27 -8.41 3.24 8.79
CA TYR A 27 -8.22 2.96 10.22
C TYR A 27 -8.60 4.18 11.08
N SER A 28 -8.37 5.38 10.60
CA SER A 28 -8.77 6.60 11.28
C SER A 28 -10.28 6.65 11.48
N THR A 29 -11.05 6.23 10.49
CA THR A 29 -12.51 6.12 10.60
C THR A 29 -12.91 5.13 11.69
N ASP A 30 -12.23 3.97 11.76
CA ASP A 30 -12.50 2.97 12.79
C ASP A 30 -12.18 3.49 14.18
N LEU A 31 -11.07 4.21 14.33
CA LEU A 31 -10.69 4.84 15.57
C LEU A 31 -11.75 5.83 16.03
N PHE A 32 -12.26 6.64 15.11
CA PHE A 32 -13.33 7.60 15.40
C PHE A 32 -14.58 6.88 15.91
N LEU A 33 -14.95 5.76 15.29
CA LEU A 33 -16.10 4.96 15.72
C LEU A 33 -15.89 4.39 17.12
N LEU A 34 -14.67 3.97 17.45
CA LEU A 34 -14.34 3.50 18.79
C LEU A 34 -14.50 4.61 19.83
N PHE A 35 -14.08 5.83 19.52
CA PHE A 35 -14.21 6.97 20.41
C PHE A 35 -15.67 7.33 20.65
N THR A 36 -16.56 7.08 19.68
CA THR A 36 -17.99 7.37 19.83
C THR A 36 -18.79 6.18 20.39
N ASN A 37 -18.10 5.16 20.91
CA ASN A 37 -18.71 3.96 21.51
C ASN A 37 -19.55 3.12 20.55
N HIS A 38 -19.28 3.22 19.25
CA HIS A 38 -19.90 2.33 18.30
C HIS A 38 -19.11 1.03 18.24
N PRO A 39 -19.78 -0.15 18.36
CA PRO A 39 -19.06 -1.41 18.24
C PRO A 39 -18.51 -1.60 16.84
N LEU A 40 -17.26 -2.08 16.76
CA LEU A 40 -16.69 -2.51 15.51
C LEU A 40 -17.51 -3.68 14.99
N SER A 41 -18.26 -3.44 13.92
CA SER A 41 -19.32 -4.35 13.52
C SER A 41 -18.82 -5.63 12.84
N ASN A 42 -17.54 -5.71 12.43
CA ASN A 42 -17.03 -6.90 11.74
C ASN A 42 -15.51 -7.02 11.83
N LYS A 43 -15.04 -8.16 12.37
CA LYS A 43 -13.63 -8.53 12.26
C LYS A 43 -13.21 -8.66 10.79
N PHE A 44 -14.12 -9.10 9.94
CA PHE A 44 -13.89 -9.23 8.51
C PHE A 44 -13.59 -7.88 7.85
N GLY A 45 -14.28 -6.82 8.27
CA GLY A 45 -14.01 -5.47 7.80
C GLY A 45 -12.60 -4.99 8.14
N LEU A 46 -12.12 -5.31 9.36
CA LEU A 46 -10.76 -4.98 9.77
C LEU A 46 -9.71 -5.69 8.90
N VAL A 47 -9.95 -6.95 8.59
CA VAL A 47 -9.05 -7.72 7.72
C VAL A 47 -9.03 -7.13 6.32
N LEU A 48 -10.20 -6.78 5.77
CA LEU A 48 -10.28 -6.14 4.45
C LEU A 48 -9.52 -4.82 4.41
N LYS A 49 -9.57 -4.03 5.48
CA LYS A 49 -8.86 -2.76 5.57
C LYS A 49 -7.34 -2.95 5.68
N ALA A 50 -6.90 -4.11 6.15
CA ALA A 50 -5.48 -4.42 6.24
C ALA A 50 -4.88 -4.81 4.89
N ILE A 51 -5.70 -5.26 3.92
CA ILE A 51 -5.21 -5.70 2.61
C ILE A 51 -4.44 -4.58 1.89
N PRO A 52 -4.97 -3.34 1.75
CA PRO A 52 -4.22 -2.27 1.11
C PRO A 52 -2.90 -1.96 1.81
N LEU A 53 -2.89 -2.02 3.14
CA LEU A 53 -1.67 -1.80 3.92
C LEU A 53 -0.61 -2.85 3.60
N LEU A 54 -1.00 -4.12 3.58
CA LEU A 54 -0.09 -5.22 3.25
C LEU A 54 0.45 -5.07 1.83
N ILE A 55 -0.41 -4.75 0.86
CA ILE A 55 0.00 -4.53 -0.53
C ILE A 55 0.99 -3.38 -0.61
N GLY A 56 0.71 -2.26 0.05
CA GLY A 56 1.60 -1.11 0.07
C GLY A 56 2.97 -1.43 0.63
N VAL A 57 3.02 -2.13 1.76
CA VAL A 57 4.27 -2.51 2.40
C VAL A 57 5.08 -3.46 1.51
N VAL A 58 4.42 -4.47 0.92
CA VAL A 58 5.07 -5.42 0.02
C VAL A 58 5.61 -4.71 -1.22
N LEU A 59 4.83 -3.80 -1.80
CA LEU A 59 5.28 -3.03 -2.96
C LEU A 59 6.53 -2.20 -2.64
N LEU A 60 6.56 -1.56 -1.47
CA LEU A 60 7.71 -0.77 -1.05
C LEU A 60 8.93 -1.65 -0.80
N TRP A 61 8.72 -2.80 -0.17
CA TRP A 61 9.81 -3.72 0.16
C TRP A 61 10.43 -4.31 -1.10
N LYS A 62 9.58 -4.79 -2.02
CA LYS A 62 10.03 -5.46 -3.24
C LYS A 62 10.07 -4.53 -4.45
N SER A 63 10.07 -3.23 -4.23
CA SER A 63 10.05 -2.27 -5.33
C SER A 63 11.21 -2.47 -6.31
N ASP A 64 12.41 -2.76 -5.80
CA ASP A 64 13.58 -2.99 -6.64
C ASP A 64 13.39 -4.20 -7.54
N ASP A 65 12.92 -5.32 -6.99
CA ASP A 65 12.70 -6.56 -7.74
C ASP A 65 11.61 -6.37 -8.79
N ILE A 66 10.51 -5.72 -8.41
CA ILE A 66 9.40 -5.48 -9.32
C ILE A 66 9.84 -4.56 -10.46
N ALA A 67 10.55 -3.49 -10.14
CA ALA A 67 11.05 -2.56 -11.14
C ALA A 67 12.02 -3.25 -12.11
N GLU A 68 12.89 -4.12 -11.59
CA GLU A 68 13.82 -4.87 -12.40
C GLU A 68 13.08 -5.80 -13.38
N GLN A 69 12.06 -6.52 -12.90
CA GLN A 69 11.27 -7.40 -13.76
C GLN A 69 10.49 -6.62 -14.82
N LEU A 70 9.92 -5.48 -14.47
CA LEU A 70 9.14 -4.66 -15.38
C LEU A 70 10.01 -4.06 -16.48
N THR A 71 11.26 -3.71 -16.17
CA THR A 71 12.16 -3.04 -17.10
C THR A 71 13.16 -4.00 -17.76
N LYS A 72 13.08 -5.28 -17.46
CA LYS A 72 14.01 -6.27 -17.97
C LYS A 72 14.00 -6.32 -19.49
N ASP A 73 12.82 -6.26 -20.10
CA ASP A 73 12.68 -6.30 -21.55
C ASP A 73 12.96 -4.96 -22.23
N LEU A 74 13.02 -3.87 -21.46
CA LEU A 74 13.28 -2.53 -21.97
C LEU A 74 14.78 -2.22 -22.03
N ASP A 75 15.60 -3.05 -21.46
CA ASP A 75 17.06 -2.96 -21.57
C ASP A 75 17.57 -3.57 -22.90
#